data_728cb8bf7e3e113055cff56c0b2866a0
#
_entry.id   728cb8bf7e3e113055cff56c0b2866a0
#
_cell.length_a   1.000
_cell.length_b   1.000
_cell.length_c   1.000
_cell.angle_alpha   90.00
_cell.angle_beta   90.00
_cell.angle_gamma   90.00
#
_symmetry.space_group_name_H-M   'P 1'
#
loop_
_entity.id
_entity.type
_entity.pdbx_description
1 polymer ?
#
loop_
_entity_poly.entity_id
_entity_poly.type
_entity_poly.pdbx_seq_one_letter_code
_entity_poly.pdbx_strand_id
1 'polypeptide(L)'
;MAVKKEPAWVTMGDRVSIWVVTIGALIVAAFILVSFVVTTVGQVSSGEIHFPVFTDTAVPAGEFGQDRGLTAATYTEASLSATGLSTGVVATFIAANAVNTLVALIVTLALAFMGWRWLKGDPFRQSVIYSGIAAAIALMLGPFAALLLSTTATTRALLEIAGPKEGRSDLIFAAEFNLAPFLAGVGLAIVLGIFEAGQKLKADTEGLV
;
A
#
# COMPACT_ATOMS: atom_id res chain seq x y z
N MET A 1 42.65 7.19 17.58
CA MET A 1 41.50 7.26 16.63
C MET A 1 41.77 6.24 15.53
N ALA A 2 41.12 5.07 15.60
CA ALA A 2 41.26 4.06 14.54
C ALA A 2 40.44 4.52 13.34
N VAL A 3 41.10 4.80 12.22
CA VAL A 3 40.46 5.05 10.93
C VAL A 3 39.75 3.75 10.55
N LYS A 4 38.41 3.73 10.63
CA LYS A 4 37.57 2.62 10.21
C LYS A 4 37.82 2.44 8.70
N LYS A 5 38.65 1.46 8.32
CA LYS A 5 38.91 1.12 6.91
C LYS A 5 37.57 0.77 6.27
N GLU A 6 37.17 1.55 5.29
CA GLU A 6 35.95 1.29 4.53
C GLU A 6 36.07 -0.06 3.80
N PRO A 7 35.00 -0.85 3.77
CA PRO A 7 35.03 -2.13 3.09
C PRO A 7 35.28 -1.91 1.58
N ALA A 8 36.30 -2.53 1.04
CA ALA A 8 36.79 -2.36 -0.34
C ALA A 8 35.79 -2.81 -1.45
N TRP A 9 34.62 -3.34 -1.08
CA TRP A 9 33.62 -3.85 -2.01
C TRP A 9 32.50 -2.83 -2.35
N VAL A 10 32.46 -1.66 -1.71
CA VAL A 10 31.50 -0.59 -2.04
C VAL A 10 32.18 0.40 -2.97
N THR A 11 31.79 0.37 -4.25
CA THR A 11 32.25 1.34 -5.23
C THR A 11 31.58 2.70 -5.05
N MET A 12 32.15 3.75 -5.64
CA MET A 12 31.56 5.10 -5.60
C MET A 12 30.18 5.10 -6.28
N GLY A 13 29.99 4.29 -7.33
CA GLY A 13 28.71 4.11 -8.02
C GLY A 13 27.64 3.48 -7.12
N ASP A 14 28.02 2.49 -6.30
CA ASP A 14 27.07 1.86 -5.35
C ASP A 14 26.57 2.84 -4.31
N ARG A 15 27.45 3.71 -3.81
CA ARG A 15 27.06 4.77 -2.85
C ARG A 15 26.06 5.75 -3.45
N VAL A 16 26.30 6.20 -4.68
CA VAL A 16 25.39 7.13 -5.37
C VAL A 16 24.02 6.46 -5.57
N SER A 17 23.99 5.21 -6.02
CA SER A 17 22.74 4.47 -6.20
C SER A 17 21.94 4.34 -4.89
N ILE A 18 22.61 4.03 -3.77
CA ILE A 18 21.96 3.90 -2.45
C ILE A 18 21.45 5.25 -1.96
N TRP A 19 22.21 6.35 -2.19
CA TRP A 19 21.75 7.70 -1.87
C TRP A 19 20.48 8.06 -2.66
N VAL A 20 20.46 7.77 -3.96
CA VAL A 20 19.29 8.02 -4.82
C VAL A 20 18.06 7.27 -4.31
N VAL A 21 18.21 5.98 -3.98
CA VAL A 21 17.11 5.17 -3.44
C VAL A 21 16.63 5.71 -2.08
N THR A 22 17.57 6.06 -1.19
CA THR A 22 17.22 6.55 0.15
C THR A 22 16.48 7.89 0.09
N ILE A 23 16.98 8.84 -0.69
CA ILE A 23 16.36 10.15 -0.87
C ILE A 23 15.01 9.99 -1.60
N GLY A 24 14.98 9.18 -2.65
CA GLY A 24 13.76 8.86 -3.39
C GLY A 24 12.66 8.30 -2.48
N ALA A 25 13.00 7.36 -1.60
CA ALA A 25 12.07 6.80 -0.62
C ALA A 25 11.54 7.87 0.36
N LEU A 26 12.40 8.79 0.82
CA LEU A 26 11.95 9.89 1.69
C LEU A 26 11.03 10.87 0.97
N ILE A 27 11.31 11.20 -0.29
CA ILE A 27 10.44 12.05 -1.12
C ILE A 27 9.08 11.37 -1.32
N VAL A 28 9.07 10.07 -1.63
CA VAL A 28 7.83 9.30 -1.79
C VAL A 28 7.05 9.25 -0.48
N ALA A 29 7.70 9.05 0.67
CA ALA A 29 7.05 9.08 1.97
C ALA A 29 6.40 10.44 2.27
N ALA A 30 7.11 11.53 1.98
CA ALA A 30 6.57 12.89 2.14
C ALA A 30 5.37 13.12 1.22
N PHE A 31 5.45 12.69 -0.04
CA PHE A 31 4.35 12.79 -1.00
C PHE A 31 3.11 12.00 -0.55
N ILE A 32 3.29 10.76 -0.07
CA ILE A 32 2.20 9.92 0.47
C ILE A 32 1.50 10.65 1.62
N LEU A 33 2.26 11.21 2.55
CA LEU A 33 1.71 11.91 3.70
C LEU A 33 0.94 13.18 3.28
N VAL A 34 1.51 13.99 2.41
CA VAL A 34 0.86 15.20 1.89
C VAL A 34 -0.42 14.84 1.13
N SER A 35 -0.38 13.83 0.26
CA SER A 35 -1.56 13.36 -0.48
C SER A 35 -2.68 12.91 0.46
N PHE A 36 -2.35 12.15 1.51
CA PHE A 36 -3.33 11.72 2.50
C PHE A 36 -3.98 12.92 3.21
N VAL A 37 -3.18 13.88 3.64
CA VAL A 37 -3.71 15.10 4.32
C VAL A 37 -4.60 15.90 3.39
N VAL A 38 -4.15 16.16 2.16
CA VAL A 38 -4.93 16.93 1.17
C VAL A 38 -6.24 16.23 0.84
N THR A 39 -6.21 14.92 0.58
CA THR A 39 -7.42 14.14 0.29
C THR A 39 -8.38 14.14 1.49
N THR A 40 -7.87 13.90 2.69
CA THR A 40 -8.70 13.86 3.91
C THR A 40 -9.32 15.22 4.21
N VAL A 41 -8.55 16.30 4.11
CA VAL A 41 -9.07 17.66 4.29
C VAL A 41 -10.08 17.99 3.21
N GLY A 42 -9.83 17.61 1.96
CA GLY A 42 -10.78 17.76 0.86
C GLY A 42 -12.11 17.06 1.14
N GLN A 43 -12.08 15.78 1.52
CA GLN A 43 -13.29 14.99 1.85
C GLN A 43 -14.09 15.57 3.02
N VAL A 44 -13.39 16.03 4.07
CA VAL A 44 -14.04 16.63 5.23
C VAL A 44 -14.64 18.01 4.91
N SER A 45 -13.95 18.82 4.10
CA SER A 45 -14.39 20.18 3.78
C SER A 45 -15.50 20.22 2.73
N SER A 46 -15.46 19.35 1.71
CA SER A 46 -16.50 19.25 0.69
C SER A 46 -17.72 18.45 1.16
N GLY A 47 -17.52 17.55 2.13
CA GLY A 47 -18.54 16.56 2.50
C GLY A 47 -18.83 15.54 1.39
N GLU A 48 -18.01 15.53 0.32
CA GLU A 48 -18.16 14.64 -0.83
C GLU A 48 -17.15 13.49 -0.74
N ILE A 49 -17.65 12.27 -0.83
CA ILE A 49 -16.83 11.05 -0.80
C ILE A 49 -17.00 10.32 -2.11
N HIS A 50 -15.87 10.00 -2.73
CA HIS A 50 -15.79 9.15 -3.92
C HIS A 50 -15.42 7.73 -3.49
N PHE A 51 -16.20 6.76 -3.95
CA PHE A 51 -15.93 5.35 -3.68
C PHE A 51 -16.29 4.48 -4.88
N PRO A 52 -15.48 3.42 -5.16
CA PRO A 52 -15.77 2.48 -6.22
C PRO A 52 -16.91 1.56 -5.80
N VAL A 53 -17.78 1.25 -6.78
CA VAL A 53 -18.83 0.25 -6.66
C VAL A 53 -18.73 -0.65 -7.88
N PHE A 54 -18.80 -1.95 -7.63
CA PHE A 54 -18.83 -2.92 -8.71
C PHE A 54 -20.26 -3.08 -9.21
N THR A 55 -20.41 -3.12 -10.52
CA THR A 55 -21.68 -3.27 -11.20
C THR A 55 -21.53 -4.25 -12.35
N ASP A 56 -22.58 -5.00 -12.64
CA ASP A 56 -22.67 -5.89 -13.80
C ASP A 56 -23.73 -5.35 -14.78
N THR A 57 -23.70 -4.04 -15.00
CA THR A 57 -24.64 -3.38 -15.88
C THR A 57 -24.17 -3.49 -17.33
N ALA A 58 -25.03 -4.05 -18.20
CA ALA A 58 -24.74 -4.11 -19.62
C ALA A 58 -24.61 -2.70 -20.23
N VAL A 59 -23.58 -2.50 -21.05
CA VAL A 59 -23.41 -1.26 -21.81
C VAL A 59 -24.50 -1.17 -22.86
N PRO A 60 -25.20 -0.04 -22.97
CA PRO A 60 -26.21 0.14 -24.01
C PRO A 60 -25.63 -0.09 -25.42
N ALA A 61 -26.34 -0.86 -26.24
CA ALA A 61 -25.88 -1.32 -27.56
C ALA A 61 -25.61 -0.19 -28.61
N GLY A 62 -25.68 1.06 -28.23
CA GLY A 62 -25.38 2.22 -29.11
C GLY A 62 -24.08 2.96 -28.82
N GLU A 63 -23.43 2.71 -27.65
CA GLU A 63 -22.26 3.50 -27.26
C GLU A 63 -20.95 3.13 -27.97
N PHE A 64 -20.80 1.90 -28.47
CA PHE A 64 -19.54 1.40 -29.07
C PHE A 64 -19.62 1.00 -30.53
N GLY A 65 -20.56 1.50 -31.31
CA GLY A 65 -20.64 1.25 -32.77
C GLY A 65 -20.68 -0.24 -33.12
N GLN A 66 -21.84 -0.73 -33.46
CA GLN A 66 -22.12 -2.16 -33.73
C GLN A 66 -21.30 -2.79 -34.90
N ASP A 67 -20.53 -1.99 -35.63
CA ASP A 67 -19.86 -2.42 -36.87
C ASP A 67 -18.50 -3.14 -36.67
N ARG A 68 -18.06 -3.35 -35.40
CA ARG A 68 -16.72 -3.88 -35.14
C ARG A 68 -16.67 -5.23 -34.42
N GLY A 69 -17.75 -6.00 -34.42
CA GLY A 69 -17.76 -7.37 -33.89
C GLY A 69 -17.75 -7.47 -32.37
N LEU A 70 -18.07 -6.39 -31.64
CA LEU A 70 -18.28 -6.43 -30.19
C LEU A 70 -19.58 -7.16 -29.91
N THR A 71 -19.51 -8.33 -29.22
CA THR A 71 -20.67 -9.17 -28.93
C THR A 71 -21.35 -8.82 -27.60
N ALA A 72 -20.60 -8.32 -26.62
CA ALA A 72 -21.11 -7.85 -25.34
C ALA A 72 -20.10 -6.91 -24.67
N ALA A 73 -20.59 -5.95 -23.92
CA ALA A 73 -19.80 -5.12 -23.03
C ALA A 73 -20.58 -4.89 -21.73
N THR A 74 -19.88 -4.94 -20.60
CA THR A 74 -20.44 -4.68 -19.27
C THR A 74 -19.58 -3.68 -18.55
N TYR A 75 -20.20 -2.79 -17.79
CA TYR A 75 -19.48 -1.97 -16.80
C TYR A 75 -19.15 -2.85 -15.59
N THR A 76 -17.88 -2.96 -15.23
CA THR A 76 -17.43 -3.74 -14.08
C THR A 76 -17.23 -2.87 -12.84
N GLU A 77 -16.95 -1.59 -13.05
CA GLU A 77 -16.68 -0.64 -11.97
C GLU A 77 -17.33 0.72 -12.27
N ALA A 78 -17.96 1.30 -11.28
CA ALA A 78 -18.48 2.67 -11.31
C ALA A 78 -17.94 3.45 -10.12
N SER A 79 -17.54 4.70 -10.33
CA SER A 79 -17.19 5.60 -9.23
C SER A 79 -18.43 6.40 -8.83
N LEU A 80 -18.85 6.24 -7.60
CA LEU A 80 -19.95 7.01 -7.02
C LEU A 80 -19.40 8.16 -6.19
N SER A 81 -20.05 9.33 -6.32
CA SER A 81 -19.80 10.49 -5.47
C SER A 81 -21.04 10.71 -4.61
N ALA A 82 -20.88 10.76 -3.31
CA ALA A 82 -21.98 10.98 -2.39
C ALA A 82 -21.69 12.12 -1.42
N THR A 83 -22.72 12.92 -1.13
CA THR A 83 -22.70 13.99 -0.14
C THR A 83 -23.73 13.71 0.95
N GLY A 84 -23.53 14.28 2.13
CA GLY A 84 -24.51 14.14 3.23
C GLY A 84 -24.47 12.78 3.95
N LEU A 85 -23.40 11.99 3.76
CA LEU A 85 -23.20 10.75 4.49
C LEU A 85 -23.00 11.01 5.99
N SER A 86 -23.41 10.07 6.83
CA SER A 86 -23.19 10.18 8.28
C SER A 86 -21.71 10.26 8.61
N THR A 87 -21.37 10.96 9.70
CA THR A 87 -19.98 11.12 10.18
C THR A 87 -19.32 9.76 10.42
N GLY A 88 -20.08 8.74 10.81
CA GLY A 88 -19.56 7.39 11.01
C GLY A 88 -19.08 6.73 9.72
N VAL A 89 -19.81 6.92 8.61
CA VAL A 89 -19.42 6.41 7.29
C VAL A 89 -18.18 7.13 6.79
N VAL A 90 -18.19 8.47 6.86
CA VAL A 90 -17.03 9.31 6.49
C VAL A 90 -15.77 8.90 7.26
N ALA A 91 -15.88 8.75 8.58
CA ALA A 91 -14.77 8.32 9.43
C ALA A 91 -14.24 6.93 9.05
N THR A 92 -15.11 6.00 8.63
CA THR A 92 -14.69 4.65 8.21
C THR A 92 -13.93 4.69 6.90
N PHE A 93 -14.33 5.54 5.92
CA PHE A 93 -13.56 5.75 4.68
C PHE A 93 -12.18 6.37 4.97
N ILE A 94 -12.13 7.38 5.83
CA ILE A 94 -10.87 8.00 6.24
C ILE A 94 -9.97 6.96 6.94
N ALA A 95 -10.52 6.12 7.80
CA ALA A 95 -9.77 5.05 8.46
C ALA A 95 -9.21 4.02 7.46
N ALA A 96 -9.98 3.63 6.45
CA ALA A 96 -9.49 2.73 5.39
C ALA A 96 -8.31 3.36 4.63
N ASN A 97 -8.42 4.63 4.24
CA ASN A 97 -7.36 5.38 3.59
C ASN A 97 -6.14 5.57 4.49
N ALA A 98 -6.35 5.79 5.79
CA ALA A 98 -5.28 5.90 6.78
C ALA A 98 -4.49 4.60 6.93
N VAL A 99 -5.16 3.44 6.92
CA VAL A 99 -4.49 2.13 6.96
C VAL A 99 -3.62 1.93 5.71
N ASN A 100 -4.13 2.20 4.50
CA ASN A 100 -3.36 2.10 3.27
C ASN A 100 -2.14 3.04 3.29
N THR A 101 -2.35 4.28 3.73
CA THR A 101 -1.28 5.28 3.88
C THR A 101 -0.22 4.82 4.86
N LEU A 102 -0.63 4.27 6.02
CA LEU A 102 0.28 3.77 7.04
C LEU A 102 1.14 2.60 6.51
N VAL A 103 0.54 1.67 5.79
CA VAL A 103 1.27 0.57 5.14
C VAL A 103 2.33 1.11 4.18
N ALA A 104 1.95 2.03 3.29
CA ALA A 104 2.85 2.64 2.33
C ALA A 104 3.99 3.42 3.01
N LEU A 105 3.70 4.13 4.11
CA LEU A 105 4.70 4.83 4.91
C LEU A 105 5.66 3.85 5.61
N ILE A 106 5.16 2.78 6.23
CA ILE A 106 6.01 1.78 6.89
C ILE A 106 7.00 1.19 5.89
N VAL A 107 6.52 0.80 4.71
CA VAL A 107 7.37 0.20 3.66
C VAL A 107 8.41 1.19 3.16
N THR A 108 8.00 2.41 2.82
CA THR A 108 8.90 3.45 2.29
C THR A 108 9.95 3.89 3.32
N LEU A 109 9.54 4.05 4.57
CA LEU A 109 10.47 4.41 5.65
C LEU A 109 11.42 3.25 5.99
N ALA A 110 10.96 1.99 5.92
CA ALA A 110 11.84 0.84 6.08
C ALA A 110 12.90 0.80 4.99
N LEU A 111 12.53 1.04 3.72
CA LEU A 111 13.49 1.14 2.60
C LEU A 111 14.49 2.28 2.80
N ALA A 112 14.02 3.47 3.19
CA ALA A 112 14.90 4.61 3.49
C ALA A 112 15.85 4.30 4.64
N PHE A 113 15.37 3.65 5.70
CA PHE A 113 16.19 3.26 6.84
C PHE A 113 17.23 2.19 6.48
N MET A 114 16.86 1.20 5.67
CA MET A 114 17.79 0.19 5.14
C MET A 114 18.90 0.84 4.31
N GLY A 115 18.54 1.74 3.37
CA GLY A 115 19.50 2.47 2.55
C GLY A 115 20.46 3.32 3.40
N TRP A 116 19.92 4.05 4.39
CA TRP A 116 20.73 4.85 5.31
C TRP A 116 21.72 4.01 6.14
N ARG A 117 21.29 2.82 6.61
CA ARG A 117 22.16 1.90 7.33
C ARG A 117 23.26 1.33 6.46
N TRP A 118 22.95 1.04 5.21
CA TRP A 118 23.93 0.59 4.23
C TRP A 118 25.02 1.63 4.02
N LEU A 119 24.64 2.91 3.85
CA LEU A 119 25.59 4.03 3.74
C LEU A 119 26.51 4.17 4.95
N LYS A 120 26.02 3.80 6.16
CA LYS A 120 26.82 3.79 7.39
C LYS A 120 27.74 2.57 7.55
N GLY A 121 27.73 1.64 6.59
CA GLY A 121 28.55 0.42 6.62
C GLY A 121 28.06 -0.66 7.57
N ASP A 122 26.81 -0.55 8.07
CA ASP A 122 26.18 -1.52 8.97
C ASP A 122 24.88 -2.12 8.36
N PRO A 123 24.92 -2.73 7.15
CA PRO A 123 23.70 -3.20 6.47
C PRO A 123 23.04 -4.38 7.19
N PHE A 124 23.80 -5.14 7.96
CA PHE A 124 23.33 -6.35 8.64
C PHE A 124 23.00 -6.14 10.13
N ARG A 125 22.73 -4.90 10.52
CA ARG A 125 22.33 -4.65 11.90
C ARG A 125 20.94 -5.20 12.18
N GLN A 126 20.73 -5.76 13.37
CA GLN A 126 19.44 -6.34 13.81
C GLN A 126 18.25 -5.38 13.63
N SER A 127 18.48 -4.06 13.78
CA SER A 127 17.45 -3.03 13.51
C SER A 127 16.97 -2.97 12.06
N VAL A 128 17.81 -3.36 11.08
CA VAL A 128 17.43 -3.43 9.67
C VAL A 128 16.48 -4.62 9.45
N ILE A 129 16.78 -5.76 10.07
CA ILE A 129 15.90 -6.94 10.02
C ILE A 129 14.55 -6.61 10.61
N TYR A 130 14.49 -5.98 11.80
CA TYR A 130 13.22 -5.59 12.42
C TYR A 130 12.41 -4.60 11.57
N SER A 131 13.05 -3.62 10.94
CA SER A 131 12.35 -2.71 10.03
C SER A 131 11.78 -3.44 8.81
N GLY A 132 12.50 -4.42 8.27
CA GLY A 132 12.03 -5.26 7.19
C GLY A 132 10.87 -6.18 7.61
N ILE A 133 10.94 -6.79 8.80
CA ILE A 133 9.85 -7.59 9.36
C ILE A 133 8.58 -6.73 9.53
N ALA A 134 8.73 -5.51 10.06
CA ALA A 134 7.60 -4.59 10.20
C ALA A 134 6.97 -4.25 8.83
N ALA A 135 7.80 -4.01 7.80
CA ALA A 135 7.32 -3.78 6.43
C ALA A 135 6.63 -5.03 5.84
N ALA A 136 7.18 -6.23 6.06
CA ALA A 136 6.58 -7.48 5.61
C ALA A 136 5.20 -7.71 6.25
N ILE A 137 5.10 -7.54 7.58
CA ILE A 137 3.82 -7.67 8.30
C ILE A 137 2.82 -6.62 7.83
N ALA A 138 3.25 -5.37 7.63
CA ALA A 138 2.39 -4.31 7.13
C ALA A 138 1.84 -4.63 5.72
N LEU A 139 2.68 -5.16 4.82
CA LEU A 139 2.27 -5.59 3.48
C LEU A 139 1.31 -6.79 3.51
N MET A 140 1.49 -7.71 4.46
CA MET A 140 0.64 -8.90 4.56
C MET A 140 -0.71 -8.59 5.19
N LEU A 141 -0.76 -7.80 6.26
CA LEU A 141 -1.99 -7.58 7.04
C LEU A 141 -2.72 -6.29 6.67
N GLY A 142 -1.99 -5.24 6.27
CA GLY A 142 -2.55 -3.93 6.00
C GLY A 142 -3.63 -3.92 4.92
N PRO A 143 -3.41 -4.53 3.74
CA PRO A 143 -4.42 -4.59 2.68
C PRO A 143 -5.71 -5.28 3.10
N PHE A 144 -5.64 -6.33 3.93
CA PHE A 144 -6.84 -6.97 4.49
C PHE A 144 -7.61 -6.03 5.42
N ALA A 145 -6.91 -5.33 6.32
CA ALA A 145 -7.55 -4.38 7.21
C ALA A 145 -8.19 -3.23 6.44
N ALA A 146 -7.49 -2.68 5.44
CA ALA A 146 -8.03 -1.64 4.58
C ALA A 146 -9.25 -2.11 3.77
N LEU A 147 -9.21 -3.34 3.23
CA LEU A 147 -10.32 -3.95 2.51
C LEU A 147 -11.56 -4.08 3.41
N LEU A 148 -11.41 -4.61 4.63
CA LEU A 148 -12.51 -4.75 5.58
C LEU A 148 -13.15 -3.40 5.94
N LEU A 149 -12.33 -2.37 6.14
CA LEU A 149 -12.83 -1.03 6.42
C LEU A 149 -13.52 -0.42 5.21
N SER A 150 -12.92 -0.51 4.01
CA SER A 150 -13.50 0.06 2.79
C SER A 150 -14.82 -0.61 2.42
N THR A 151 -14.90 -1.95 2.46
CA THR A 151 -16.15 -2.68 2.21
C THR A 151 -17.22 -2.35 3.21
N THR A 152 -16.88 -2.21 4.49
CA THR A 152 -17.83 -1.79 5.54
C THR A 152 -18.31 -0.37 5.28
N ALA A 153 -17.44 0.55 4.92
CA ALA A 153 -17.79 1.94 4.62
C ALA A 153 -18.70 2.03 3.39
N THR A 154 -18.35 1.34 2.30
CA THR A 154 -19.17 1.29 1.07
C THR A 154 -20.54 0.69 1.33
N THR A 155 -20.62 -0.41 2.10
CA THR A 155 -21.91 -1.02 2.48
C THR A 155 -22.81 -0.03 3.22
N ARG A 156 -22.26 0.64 4.23
CA ARG A 156 -23.00 1.61 5.02
C ARG A 156 -23.41 2.83 4.19
N ALA A 157 -22.52 3.33 3.33
CA ALA A 157 -22.84 4.44 2.43
C ALA A 157 -24.01 4.08 1.50
N LEU A 158 -23.99 2.90 0.88
CA LEU A 158 -25.05 2.45 0.01
C LEU A 158 -26.39 2.27 0.76
N LEU A 159 -26.37 1.79 2.01
CA LEU A 159 -27.56 1.68 2.84
C LEU A 159 -28.15 3.05 3.20
N GLU A 160 -27.31 4.07 3.42
CA GLU A 160 -27.76 5.43 3.69
C GLU A 160 -28.35 6.11 2.45
N ILE A 161 -27.78 5.85 1.26
CA ILE A 161 -28.23 6.47 0.00
C ILE A 161 -29.48 5.79 -0.56
N ALA A 162 -29.48 4.46 -0.65
CA ALA A 162 -30.53 3.70 -1.34
C ALA A 162 -31.71 3.30 -0.44
N GLY A 163 -31.59 3.49 0.88
CA GLY A 163 -32.57 2.99 1.83
C GLY A 163 -32.63 1.45 1.86
N PRO A 164 -33.54 0.89 2.69
CA PRO A 164 -33.55 -0.56 2.95
C PRO A 164 -34.14 -1.43 1.83
N LYS A 165 -34.80 -0.89 0.81
CA LYS A 165 -35.64 -1.69 -0.11
C LYS A 165 -35.45 -1.50 -1.61
N GLU A 166 -34.91 -0.43 -2.13
CA GLU A 166 -34.89 -0.16 -3.57
C GLU A 166 -33.43 0.04 -4.06
N GLY A 167 -32.99 -0.71 -5.05
CA GLY A 167 -31.72 -0.51 -5.75
C GLY A 167 -30.59 -1.48 -5.42
N ARG A 168 -30.90 -2.59 -4.76
CA ARG A 168 -29.90 -3.61 -4.36
C ARG A 168 -29.62 -4.68 -5.43
N SER A 169 -30.45 -4.76 -6.48
CA SER A 169 -30.34 -5.86 -7.46
C SER A 169 -29.17 -5.72 -8.44
N ASP A 170 -28.73 -4.49 -8.71
CA ASP A 170 -27.76 -4.22 -9.77
C ASP A 170 -26.36 -3.84 -9.25
N LEU A 171 -26.21 -3.62 -7.95
CA LEU A 171 -24.92 -3.34 -7.32
C LEU A 171 -24.37 -4.59 -6.66
N ILE A 172 -23.38 -5.17 -7.30
CA ILE A 172 -22.70 -6.38 -6.78
C ILE A 172 -21.65 -5.94 -5.78
N PHE A 173 -21.74 -6.45 -4.56
CA PHE A 173 -20.67 -6.35 -3.57
C PHE A 173 -19.52 -7.26 -3.97
N ALA A 174 -18.63 -6.79 -4.81
CA ALA A 174 -17.38 -7.45 -5.09
C ALA A 174 -16.26 -6.73 -4.33
N ALA A 175 -15.61 -7.42 -3.42
CA ALA A 175 -14.38 -6.95 -2.82
C ALA A 175 -13.23 -7.47 -3.66
N GLU A 176 -12.62 -6.63 -4.49
CA GLU A 176 -11.38 -7.02 -5.17
C GLU A 176 -10.22 -7.02 -4.19
N PHE A 177 -9.72 -8.21 -3.92
CA PHE A 177 -8.52 -8.36 -3.11
C PHE A 177 -7.27 -8.43 -4.00
N ASN A 178 -6.45 -7.38 -3.94
CA ASN A 178 -5.16 -7.38 -4.60
C ASN A 178 -4.15 -8.21 -3.81
N LEU A 179 -3.82 -9.40 -4.32
CA LEU A 179 -2.82 -10.30 -3.72
C LEU A 179 -1.38 -9.81 -3.83
N ALA A 180 -1.07 -8.85 -4.70
CA ALA A 180 0.30 -8.43 -4.97
C ALA A 180 1.03 -7.89 -3.72
N PRO A 181 0.44 -7.03 -2.87
CA PRO A 181 1.11 -6.59 -1.64
C PRO A 181 1.35 -7.74 -0.66
N PHE A 182 0.41 -8.67 -0.53
CA PHE A 182 0.57 -9.84 0.32
C PHE A 182 1.75 -10.71 -0.14
N LEU A 183 1.81 -11.05 -1.42
CA LEU A 183 2.92 -11.83 -2.00
C LEU A 183 4.26 -11.09 -1.87
N ALA A 184 4.27 -9.77 -2.04
CA ALA A 184 5.46 -8.95 -1.80
C ALA A 184 5.91 -9.02 -0.33
N GLY A 185 4.98 -9.00 0.62
CA GLY A 185 5.26 -9.17 2.05
C GLY A 185 5.87 -10.54 2.36
N VAL A 186 5.30 -11.61 1.79
CA VAL A 186 5.85 -12.98 1.92
C VAL A 186 7.25 -13.06 1.32
N GLY A 187 7.46 -12.54 0.11
CA GLY A 187 8.78 -12.49 -0.52
C GLY A 187 9.81 -11.75 0.33
N LEU A 188 9.43 -10.60 0.88
CA LEU A 188 10.29 -9.83 1.77
C LEU A 188 10.64 -10.62 3.05
N ALA A 189 9.67 -11.31 3.65
CA ALA A 189 9.91 -12.14 4.85
C ALA A 189 10.89 -13.27 4.56
N ILE A 190 10.79 -13.93 3.40
CA ILE A 190 11.73 -14.99 2.98
C ILE A 190 13.15 -14.41 2.83
N VAL A 191 13.29 -13.27 2.14
CA VAL A 191 14.58 -12.60 1.95
C VAL A 191 15.21 -12.25 3.31
N LEU A 192 14.43 -11.71 4.24
CA LEU A 192 14.91 -11.39 5.59
C LEU A 192 15.35 -12.64 6.36
N GLY A 193 14.66 -13.76 6.23
CA GLY A 193 15.06 -15.05 6.81
C GLY A 193 16.42 -15.53 6.27
N ILE A 194 16.65 -15.38 4.97
CA ILE A 194 17.95 -15.71 4.36
C ILE A 194 19.06 -14.80 4.92
N PHE A 195 18.79 -13.49 5.07
CA PHE A 195 19.74 -12.55 5.68
C PHE A 195 20.08 -12.92 7.12
N GLU A 196 19.07 -13.29 7.92
CA GLU A 196 19.29 -13.72 9.31
C GLU A 196 20.14 -14.99 9.39
N ALA A 197 19.89 -15.98 8.53
CA ALA A 197 20.69 -17.19 8.44
C ALA A 197 22.14 -16.88 8.06
N GLY A 198 22.33 -15.97 7.09
CA GLY A 198 23.67 -15.51 6.68
C GLY A 198 24.45 -14.81 7.81
N GLN A 199 23.76 -14.02 8.65
CA GLN A 199 24.38 -13.39 9.83
C GLN A 199 24.88 -14.43 10.83
N LYS A 200 24.09 -15.47 11.13
CA LYS A 200 24.46 -16.54 12.04
C LYS A 200 25.70 -17.28 11.53
N LEU A 201 25.72 -17.66 10.26
CA LEU A 201 26.88 -18.32 9.64
C LEU A 201 28.15 -17.47 9.70
N LYS A 202 28.04 -16.15 9.48
CA LYS A 202 29.17 -15.24 9.61
C LYS A 202 29.72 -15.18 11.04
N ALA A 203 28.83 -15.08 12.02
CA ALA A 203 29.23 -15.05 13.43
C ALA A 203 29.93 -16.36 13.87
N ASP A 204 29.45 -17.50 13.38
CA ASP A 204 30.04 -18.81 13.68
C ASP A 204 31.43 -18.96 13.05
N THR A 205 31.67 -18.38 11.87
CA THR A 205 32.99 -18.43 11.19
C THR A 205 34.00 -17.43 11.78
N GLU A 206 33.56 -16.26 12.27
CA GLU A 206 34.46 -15.30 12.94
C GLU A 206 34.98 -15.80 14.29
N GLY A 207 34.33 -16.80 14.92
CA GLY A 207 34.79 -17.44 16.16
C GLY A 207 35.82 -18.57 15.93
N LEU A 208 36.12 -18.94 14.68
CA LEU A 208 37.01 -20.04 14.33
C LEU A 208 38.43 -19.57 13.84
N VAL A 209 38.65 -18.27 13.75
CA VAL A 209 39.92 -17.63 13.38
C VAL A 209 40.46 -16.84 14.58
#